data_908a737ecbcd6006132f27240cbbb62e
#
_entry.id   908a737ecbcd6006132f27240cbbb62e
#
_cell.length_a   1.000
_cell.length_b   1.000
_cell.length_c   1.000
_cell.angle_alpha   90.00
_cell.angle_beta   90.00
_cell.angle_gamma   90.00
#
_symmetry.space_group_name_H-M   'P 1'
#
loop_
_entity.id
_entity.type
_entity.pdbx_description
1 polymer ?
#
loop_
_entity_poly.entity_id
_entity_poly.type
_entity_poly.pdbx_seq_one_letter_code
_entity_poly.pdbx_strand_id
1 'polypeptide(L)'
;MKALLKGLFLCVSMYTSAQHIDPLLVLGKTSPPLVGSMQKEVYESYERMRQAAAKEGIDIKVVSAHRSYNRQREIWNAKYKTLTSQGLPAKDAIQEIITYSTLPGTSRHHWGTDIDIIDNANPQSGDVLLAEKFYGDGPSSALRSWMNQNAADYGFLEVYTDHPNRKGFAHEPWHYTYHSLSKAYLEILTNHAIS
;
A
#
# COMPACT_ATOMS: atom_id res chain seq x y z
N MET A 1 1.33 -64.49 14.86
CA MET A 1 0.69 -63.36 15.61
C MET A 1 1.14 -62.05 14.92
N LYS A 2 0.24 -61.42 14.16
CA LYS A 2 0.52 -60.11 13.52
C LYS A 2 -0.09 -59.00 14.37
N ALA A 3 0.75 -58.16 14.93
CA ALA A 3 0.30 -56.98 15.71
C ALA A 3 -0.08 -55.88 14.73
N LEU A 4 -1.34 -55.44 14.77
CA LEU A 4 -1.90 -54.33 14.00
C LEU A 4 -1.65 -53.04 14.77
N LEU A 5 -0.71 -52.21 14.27
CA LEU A 5 -0.43 -50.86 14.83
C LEU A 5 -1.50 -49.90 14.32
N LYS A 6 -2.47 -49.53 15.16
CA LYS A 6 -3.45 -48.49 14.82
C LYS A 6 -2.82 -47.14 15.05
N GLY A 7 -2.45 -46.48 13.95
CA GLY A 7 -2.02 -45.08 13.96
C GLY A 7 -3.20 -44.14 14.28
N LEU A 8 -3.14 -43.48 15.42
CA LEU A 8 -4.09 -42.43 15.80
C LEU A 8 -3.71 -41.14 15.08
N PHE A 9 -4.45 -40.81 14.02
CA PHE A 9 -4.31 -39.50 13.34
C PHE A 9 -5.00 -38.44 14.22
N LEU A 10 -4.20 -37.63 14.90
CA LEU A 10 -4.69 -36.47 15.63
C LEU A 10 -4.93 -35.33 14.62
N CYS A 11 -6.19 -35.15 14.18
CA CYS A 11 -6.58 -33.95 13.41
C CYS A 11 -6.53 -32.75 14.38
N VAL A 12 -5.45 -31.99 14.33
CA VAL A 12 -5.38 -30.64 14.92
C VAL A 12 -6.20 -29.72 14.03
N SER A 13 -7.46 -29.47 14.39
CA SER A 13 -8.27 -28.42 13.81
C SER A 13 -7.64 -27.07 14.19
N MET A 14 -6.88 -26.46 13.27
CA MET A 14 -6.49 -25.05 13.41
C MET A 14 -7.76 -24.21 13.25
N TYR A 15 -8.37 -23.82 14.34
CA TYR A 15 -9.34 -22.74 14.34
C TYR A 15 -8.57 -21.45 14.02
N THR A 16 -8.59 -21.03 12.77
CA THR A 16 -8.24 -19.66 12.40
C THR A 16 -9.33 -18.77 12.97
N SER A 17 -9.07 -18.19 14.12
CA SER A 17 -9.87 -17.07 14.64
C SER A 17 -9.82 -15.99 13.58
N ALA A 18 -10.93 -15.80 12.86
CA ALA A 18 -11.09 -14.63 11.98
C ALA A 18 -10.93 -13.39 12.88
N GLN A 19 -9.80 -12.70 12.78
CA GLN A 19 -9.59 -11.47 13.52
C GLN A 19 -10.70 -10.49 13.10
N HIS A 20 -11.52 -10.10 14.08
CA HIS A 20 -12.53 -9.09 13.86
C HIS A 20 -11.81 -7.74 13.62
N ILE A 21 -11.73 -7.32 12.37
CA ILE A 21 -11.13 -6.03 12.01
C ILE A 21 -12.16 -4.94 12.33
N ASP A 22 -11.76 -3.97 13.18
CA ASP A 22 -12.58 -2.81 13.51
C ASP A 22 -12.86 -1.95 12.25
N PRO A 23 -14.11 -1.72 11.86
CA PRO A 23 -14.45 -0.85 10.76
C PRO A 23 -13.89 0.58 10.89
N LEU A 24 -13.74 1.11 12.10
CA LEU A 24 -13.14 2.43 12.32
C LEU A 24 -11.66 2.46 11.92
N LEU A 25 -10.96 1.34 12.05
CA LEU A 25 -9.59 1.19 11.57
C LEU A 25 -9.56 1.20 10.03
N VAL A 26 -10.48 0.49 9.38
CA VAL A 26 -10.58 0.47 7.91
C VAL A 26 -10.79 1.87 7.35
N LEU A 27 -11.59 2.69 8.05
CA LEU A 27 -11.86 4.09 7.69
C LEU A 27 -10.78 5.09 8.15
N GLY A 28 -9.70 4.63 8.80
CA GLY A 28 -8.62 5.48 9.32
C GLY A 28 -9.02 6.38 10.49
N LYS A 29 -10.17 6.09 11.14
CA LYS A 29 -10.65 6.80 12.35
C LYS A 29 -9.89 6.38 13.60
N THR A 30 -9.45 5.13 13.63
CA THR A 30 -8.46 4.56 14.57
C THR A 30 -7.24 4.09 13.79
N SER A 31 -6.14 3.82 14.48
CA SER A 31 -4.91 3.32 13.86
C SER A 31 -4.56 1.95 14.40
N PRO A 32 -4.02 1.04 13.58
CA PRO A 32 -3.45 -0.21 14.08
C PRO A 32 -2.20 0.09 14.92
N PRO A 33 -1.72 -0.86 15.73
CA PRO A 33 -0.38 -0.78 16.30
C PRO A 33 0.68 -0.69 15.20
N LEU A 34 1.54 0.33 15.26
CA LEU A 34 2.50 0.65 14.20
C LEU A 34 3.94 0.57 14.69
N VAL A 35 4.81 0.07 13.80
CA VAL A 35 6.28 0.15 13.88
C VAL A 35 6.76 0.81 12.59
N GLY A 36 7.55 1.89 12.67
CA GLY A 36 8.00 2.60 11.46
C GLY A 36 6.86 3.04 10.53
N SER A 37 5.71 3.43 11.09
CA SER A 37 4.48 3.80 10.35
C SER A 37 3.84 2.66 9.53
N MET A 38 4.11 1.41 9.87
CA MET A 38 3.52 0.21 9.27
C MET A 38 3.04 -0.74 10.37
N GLN A 39 2.15 -1.67 10.08
CA GLN A 39 1.90 -2.77 10.98
C GLN A 39 3.19 -3.60 11.15
N LYS A 40 3.38 -4.20 12.33
CA LYS A 40 4.65 -4.89 12.68
C LYS A 40 5.09 -5.89 11.62
N GLU A 41 4.20 -6.76 11.17
CA GLU A 41 4.49 -7.77 10.14
C GLU A 41 4.92 -7.15 8.81
N VAL A 42 4.26 -6.05 8.41
CA VAL A 42 4.59 -5.28 7.20
C VAL A 42 5.99 -4.68 7.32
N TYR A 43 6.29 -4.07 8.48
CA TYR A 43 7.60 -3.48 8.75
C TYR A 43 8.73 -4.52 8.70
N GLU A 44 8.52 -5.67 9.33
CA GLU A 44 9.52 -6.75 9.33
C GLU A 44 9.76 -7.30 7.91
N SER A 45 8.72 -7.40 7.10
CA SER A 45 8.86 -7.81 5.70
C SER A 45 9.52 -6.74 4.84
N TYR A 46 9.14 -5.47 5.03
CA TYR A 46 9.80 -4.33 4.38
C TYR A 46 11.30 -4.29 4.69
N GLU A 47 11.71 -4.50 5.94
CA GLU A 47 13.12 -4.49 6.31
C GLU A 47 13.91 -5.62 5.63
N ARG A 48 13.33 -6.82 5.49
CA ARG A 48 13.97 -7.92 4.73
C ARG A 48 14.09 -7.55 3.25
N MET A 49 13.05 -7.00 2.66
CA MET A 49 13.03 -6.54 1.26
C MET A 49 14.08 -5.45 1.02
N ARG A 50 14.12 -4.44 1.88
CA ARG A 50 15.10 -3.34 1.81
C ARG A 50 16.55 -3.84 1.89
N GLN A 51 16.83 -4.78 2.81
CA GLN A 51 18.16 -5.38 2.96
C GLN A 51 18.57 -6.22 1.74
N ALA A 52 17.62 -6.87 1.07
CA ALA A 52 17.90 -7.61 -0.15
C ALA A 52 18.22 -6.65 -1.32
N ALA A 53 17.40 -5.62 -1.52
CA ALA A 53 17.61 -4.60 -2.55
C ALA A 53 18.94 -3.85 -2.39
N ALA A 54 19.35 -3.57 -1.13
CA ALA A 54 20.61 -2.90 -0.83
C ALA A 54 21.84 -3.68 -1.31
N LYS A 55 21.78 -5.02 -1.38
CA LYS A 55 22.87 -5.85 -1.91
C LYS A 55 23.05 -5.66 -3.42
N GLU A 56 22.05 -5.15 -4.11
CA GLU A 56 22.04 -4.84 -5.53
C GLU A 56 22.16 -3.32 -5.80
N GLY A 57 22.54 -2.54 -4.77
CA GLY A 57 22.80 -1.10 -4.88
C GLY A 57 21.54 -0.22 -4.85
N ILE A 58 20.38 -0.76 -4.50
CA ILE A 58 19.11 -0.04 -4.42
C ILE A 58 18.84 0.33 -2.96
N ASP A 59 18.59 1.61 -2.67
CA ASP A 59 18.22 2.10 -1.34
C ASP A 59 16.72 2.41 -1.27
N ILE A 60 15.91 1.42 -0.89
CA ILE A 60 14.46 1.58 -0.78
C ILE A 60 14.14 2.52 0.38
N LYS A 61 13.59 3.69 0.05
CA LYS A 61 13.10 4.68 1.01
C LYS A 61 11.59 4.81 0.95
N VAL A 62 10.94 4.71 2.10
CA VAL A 62 9.51 4.98 2.24
C VAL A 62 9.28 6.49 2.25
N VAL A 63 8.45 6.97 1.34
CA VAL A 63 7.99 8.36 1.26
C VAL A 63 6.69 8.55 2.05
N SER A 64 5.81 7.54 1.99
CA SER A 64 4.54 7.53 2.70
C SER A 64 4.19 6.10 3.13
N ALA A 65 3.66 5.94 4.33
CA ALA A 65 3.11 4.69 4.83
C ALA A 65 1.75 4.96 5.48
N HIS A 66 1.56 4.67 6.79
CA HIS A 66 0.28 4.93 7.45
C HIS A 66 -0.11 6.41 7.40
N ARG A 67 -1.37 6.66 7.04
CA ARG A 67 -2.03 7.97 7.12
C ARG A 67 -3.36 7.84 7.87
N SER A 68 -3.58 8.67 8.90
CA SER A 68 -4.88 8.75 9.57
C SER A 68 -5.93 9.41 8.66
N TYR A 69 -7.21 9.24 8.99
CA TYR A 69 -8.32 9.95 8.35
C TYR A 69 -8.08 11.46 8.32
N ASN A 70 -7.68 12.05 9.45
CA ASN A 70 -7.43 13.48 9.54
C ASN A 70 -6.29 13.92 8.61
N ARG A 71 -5.20 13.15 8.54
CA ARG A 71 -4.10 13.46 7.62
C ARG A 71 -4.52 13.40 6.17
N GLN A 72 -5.30 12.40 5.78
CA GLN A 72 -5.84 12.30 4.42
C GLN A 72 -6.77 13.48 4.10
N ARG A 73 -7.59 13.91 5.07
CA ARG A 73 -8.47 15.09 4.93
C ARG A 73 -7.68 16.37 4.73
N GLU A 74 -6.59 16.57 5.47
CA GLU A 74 -5.69 17.72 5.28
C GLU A 74 -5.10 17.76 3.87
N ILE A 75 -4.59 16.62 3.39
CA ILE A 75 -4.03 16.49 2.03
C ILE A 75 -5.09 16.82 0.98
N TRP A 76 -6.28 16.23 1.11
CA TRP A 76 -7.41 16.47 0.21
C TRP A 76 -7.80 17.95 0.19
N ASN A 77 -8.01 18.55 1.34
CA ASN A 77 -8.40 19.94 1.47
C ASN A 77 -7.33 20.92 0.93
N ALA A 78 -6.05 20.61 1.15
CA ALA A 78 -4.96 21.41 0.60
C ALA A 78 -4.95 21.39 -0.93
N LYS A 79 -5.08 20.20 -1.55
CA LYS A 79 -5.19 20.05 -3.01
C LYS A 79 -6.40 20.81 -3.55
N TYR A 80 -7.57 20.63 -2.94
CA TYR A 80 -8.80 21.32 -3.35
C TYR A 80 -8.65 22.84 -3.30
N LYS A 81 -8.13 23.38 -2.18
CA LYS A 81 -7.88 24.81 -2.03
C LYS A 81 -6.89 25.33 -3.09
N THR A 82 -5.83 24.61 -3.36
CA THR A 82 -4.84 24.97 -4.39
C THR A 82 -5.49 25.06 -5.77
N LEU A 83 -6.18 24.00 -6.21
CA LEU A 83 -6.78 23.94 -7.54
C LEU A 83 -7.87 25.00 -7.74
N THR A 84 -8.75 25.19 -6.73
CA THR A 84 -9.78 26.24 -6.81
C THR A 84 -9.22 27.64 -6.78
N SER A 85 -8.12 27.89 -6.03
CA SER A 85 -7.43 29.18 -6.04
C SER A 85 -6.73 29.49 -7.38
N GLN A 86 -6.43 28.47 -8.16
CA GLN A 86 -5.92 28.57 -9.54
C GLN A 86 -7.05 28.75 -10.59
N GLY A 87 -8.30 28.82 -10.13
CA GLY A 87 -9.47 29.09 -10.98
C GLY A 87 -10.19 27.84 -11.50
N LEU A 88 -9.82 26.61 -11.07
CA LEU A 88 -10.56 25.42 -11.45
C LEU A 88 -11.96 25.44 -10.80
N PRO A 89 -13.05 25.15 -11.57
CA PRO A 89 -14.37 24.88 -11.00
C PRO A 89 -14.33 23.74 -9.99
N ALA A 90 -15.16 23.82 -8.96
CA ALA A 90 -15.16 22.84 -7.86
C ALA A 90 -15.26 21.39 -8.34
N LYS A 91 -16.11 21.11 -9.35
CA LYS A 91 -16.25 19.77 -9.92
C LYS A 91 -14.97 19.28 -10.58
N ASP A 92 -14.30 20.13 -11.33
CA ASP A 92 -13.07 19.78 -12.05
C ASP A 92 -11.89 19.59 -11.07
N ALA A 93 -11.82 20.43 -10.03
CA ALA A 93 -10.85 20.28 -8.96
C ALA A 93 -11.02 18.92 -8.23
N ILE A 94 -12.26 18.51 -7.94
CA ILE A 94 -12.53 17.20 -7.36
C ILE A 94 -12.10 16.08 -8.32
N GLN A 95 -12.43 16.19 -9.60
CA GLN A 95 -12.07 15.18 -10.61
C GLN A 95 -10.55 15.04 -10.74
N GLU A 96 -9.82 16.15 -10.72
CA GLU A 96 -8.36 16.16 -10.74
C GLU A 96 -7.77 15.45 -9.49
N ILE A 97 -8.31 15.75 -8.31
CA ILE A 97 -7.81 15.17 -7.06
C ILE A 97 -8.02 13.66 -7.03
N ILE A 98 -9.19 13.15 -7.43
CA ILE A 98 -9.50 11.71 -7.38
C ILE A 98 -8.70 10.88 -8.38
N THR A 99 -7.99 11.51 -9.31
CA THR A 99 -7.09 10.80 -10.23
C THR A 99 -5.97 10.08 -9.48
N TYR A 100 -5.42 10.73 -8.42
CA TYR A 100 -4.30 10.22 -7.61
C TYR A 100 -4.56 10.20 -6.10
N SER A 101 -5.71 10.62 -5.63
CA SER A 101 -5.97 10.73 -4.19
C SER A 101 -7.34 10.24 -3.82
N THR A 102 -7.39 9.26 -2.92
CA THR A 102 -8.64 8.74 -2.36
C THR A 102 -9.29 9.74 -1.41
N LEU A 103 -10.61 9.68 -1.29
CA LEU A 103 -11.36 10.40 -0.25
C LEU A 103 -10.88 9.98 1.16
N PRO A 104 -10.92 10.89 2.15
CA PRO A 104 -10.69 10.51 3.55
C PRO A 104 -11.65 9.40 3.98
N GLY A 105 -11.12 8.34 4.55
CA GLY A 105 -11.86 7.15 4.92
C GLY A 105 -11.80 6.00 3.91
N THR A 106 -11.27 6.25 2.70
CA THR A 106 -11.14 5.20 1.67
C THR A 106 -9.69 4.93 1.26
N SER A 107 -8.72 5.56 1.94
CA SER A 107 -7.30 5.37 1.64
C SER A 107 -6.79 4.05 2.18
N ARG A 108 -6.10 3.28 1.36
CA ARG A 108 -5.42 2.05 1.75
C ARG A 108 -4.30 2.30 2.78
N HIS A 109 -3.70 3.50 2.76
CA HIS A 109 -2.73 3.91 3.77
C HIS A 109 -3.29 3.98 5.19
N HIS A 110 -4.62 3.99 5.38
CA HIS A 110 -5.23 3.93 6.72
C HIS A 110 -4.91 2.62 7.45
N TRP A 111 -4.66 1.55 6.70
CA TRP A 111 -4.47 0.21 7.23
C TRP A 111 -3.05 -0.05 7.75
N GLY A 112 -2.06 0.79 7.37
CA GLY A 112 -0.65 0.57 7.69
C GLY A 112 -0.05 -0.64 6.97
N THR A 113 -0.66 -1.04 5.85
CA THR A 113 -0.24 -2.15 4.97
C THR A 113 0.36 -1.68 3.65
N ASP A 114 0.15 -0.40 3.32
CA ASP A 114 0.53 0.16 2.03
C ASP A 114 1.67 1.18 2.21
N ILE A 115 2.62 1.17 1.26
CA ILE A 115 3.80 2.03 1.24
C ILE A 115 4.00 2.66 -0.14
N ASP A 116 4.40 3.94 -0.14
CA ASP A 116 4.93 4.63 -1.31
C ASP A 116 6.45 4.70 -1.18
N ILE A 117 7.19 4.21 -2.17
CA ILE A 117 8.64 4.04 -2.12
C ILE A 117 9.36 4.68 -3.30
N ILE A 118 10.61 5.08 -3.06
CA ILE A 118 11.56 5.56 -4.09
C ILE A 118 12.93 4.91 -3.91
N ASP A 119 13.79 5.02 -4.92
CA ASP A 119 15.21 4.74 -4.78
C ASP A 119 15.94 5.98 -4.25
N ASN A 120 16.46 5.90 -3.03
CA ASN A 120 17.19 6.99 -2.39
C ASN A 120 18.69 6.97 -2.72
N ALA A 121 19.19 5.93 -3.42
CA ALA A 121 20.57 5.89 -3.92
C ALA A 121 20.79 6.95 -5.02
N ASN A 122 19.73 7.37 -5.70
CA ASN A 122 19.79 8.37 -6.76
C ASN A 122 19.15 9.70 -6.31
N PRO A 123 19.85 10.84 -6.47
CA PRO A 123 19.32 12.15 -6.11
C PRO A 123 18.01 12.47 -6.85
N GLN A 124 17.01 12.95 -6.13
CA GLN A 124 15.72 13.36 -6.66
C GLN A 124 15.33 14.75 -6.17
N SER A 125 14.65 15.53 -7.01
CA SER A 125 14.15 16.87 -6.69
C SER A 125 12.68 17.01 -7.11
N GLY A 126 11.99 17.99 -6.54
CA GLY A 126 10.57 18.23 -6.78
C GLY A 126 9.67 17.13 -6.26
N ASP A 127 8.55 16.90 -6.94
CA ASP A 127 7.67 15.76 -6.62
C ASP A 127 8.38 14.44 -6.99
N VAL A 128 8.59 13.59 -6.01
CA VAL A 128 9.31 12.32 -6.20
C VAL A 128 8.39 11.18 -6.64
N LEU A 129 7.08 11.35 -6.49
CA LEU A 129 6.06 10.37 -6.85
C LEU A 129 5.41 10.73 -8.20
N LEU A 130 6.23 10.77 -9.24
CA LEU A 130 5.82 10.95 -10.63
C LEU A 130 6.18 9.71 -11.44
N ALA A 131 5.26 9.23 -12.28
CA ALA A 131 5.44 7.95 -12.99
C ALA A 131 6.71 7.93 -13.85
N GLU A 132 7.06 9.03 -14.54
CA GLU A 132 8.26 9.13 -15.36
C GLU A 132 9.57 8.88 -14.59
N LYS A 133 9.59 9.09 -13.27
CA LYS A 133 10.77 8.82 -12.43
C LYS A 133 11.04 7.34 -12.21
N PHE A 134 10.10 6.48 -12.56
CA PHE A 134 10.18 5.03 -12.41
C PHE A 134 10.42 4.28 -13.72
N TYR A 135 10.66 5.02 -14.83
CA TYR A 135 10.86 4.45 -16.16
C TYR A 135 12.08 5.05 -16.86
N GLY A 136 12.59 4.34 -17.86
CA GLY A 136 13.73 4.79 -18.68
C GLY A 136 14.95 5.10 -17.80
N ASP A 137 15.47 6.34 -17.93
CA ASP A 137 16.61 6.83 -17.15
C ASP A 137 16.17 7.52 -15.84
N GLY A 138 14.92 7.33 -15.41
CA GLY A 138 14.40 7.89 -14.17
C GLY A 138 15.11 7.37 -12.93
N PRO A 139 15.26 8.19 -11.87
CA PRO A 139 16.08 7.86 -10.70
C PRO A 139 15.59 6.63 -9.92
N SER A 140 14.33 6.24 -10.05
CA SER A 140 13.75 5.03 -9.40
C SER A 140 13.48 3.89 -10.40
N SER A 141 14.02 3.94 -11.63
CA SER A 141 13.80 2.89 -12.64
C SER A 141 14.44 1.55 -12.27
N ALA A 142 15.63 1.58 -11.65
CA ALA A 142 16.29 0.39 -11.13
C ALA A 142 15.47 -0.25 -10.00
N LEU A 143 14.97 0.55 -9.06
CA LEU A 143 14.05 0.10 -8.01
C LEU A 143 12.82 -0.56 -8.60
N ARG A 144 12.14 0.06 -9.57
CA ARG A 144 10.97 -0.53 -10.22
C ARG A 144 11.27 -1.88 -10.83
N SER A 145 12.38 -1.99 -11.57
CA SER A 145 12.79 -3.25 -12.18
C SER A 145 13.02 -4.35 -11.16
N TRP A 146 13.67 -4.00 -10.04
CA TRP A 146 13.92 -4.91 -8.93
C TRP A 146 12.61 -5.34 -8.24
N MET A 147 11.71 -4.38 -7.96
CA MET A 147 10.42 -4.64 -7.32
C MET A 147 9.54 -5.56 -8.18
N ASN A 148 9.51 -5.40 -9.49
CA ASN A 148 8.77 -6.28 -10.40
C ASN A 148 9.21 -7.74 -10.33
N GLN A 149 10.46 -8.00 -9.98
CA GLN A 149 11.03 -9.35 -9.89
C GLN A 149 10.94 -9.94 -8.49
N ASN A 150 11.02 -9.12 -7.45
CA ASN A 150 11.31 -9.58 -6.09
C ASN A 150 10.22 -9.23 -5.06
N ALA A 151 9.40 -8.18 -5.28
CA ALA A 151 8.48 -7.68 -4.25
C ALA A 151 7.50 -8.77 -3.73
N ALA A 152 7.03 -9.64 -4.60
CA ALA A 152 6.10 -10.72 -4.25
C ALA A 152 6.69 -11.71 -3.25
N ASP A 153 8.01 -11.98 -3.29
CA ASP A 153 8.69 -12.87 -2.36
C ASP A 153 8.70 -12.32 -0.91
N TYR A 154 8.49 -11.01 -0.79
CA TYR A 154 8.33 -10.31 0.48
C TYR A 154 6.87 -9.97 0.80
N GLY A 155 5.91 -10.49 0.03
CA GLY A 155 4.48 -10.28 0.23
C GLY A 155 3.95 -8.92 -0.28
N PHE A 156 4.75 -8.14 -1.01
CA PHE A 156 4.34 -6.86 -1.58
C PHE A 156 3.91 -6.99 -3.03
N LEU A 157 2.79 -6.34 -3.37
CA LEU A 157 2.26 -6.26 -4.73
C LEU A 157 2.01 -4.80 -5.12
N GLU A 158 2.30 -4.43 -6.37
CA GLU A 158 1.88 -3.14 -6.93
C GLU A 158 0.36 -3.07 -7.01
N VAL A 159 -0.23 -1.98 -6.52
CA VAL A 159 -1.70 -1.82 -6.43
C VAL A 159 -2.27 -1.20 -7.69
N TYR A 160 -1.69 -0.09 -8.13
CA TYR A 160 -2.20 0.73 -9.22
C TYR A 160 -1.36 0.53 -10.48
N THR A 161 -1.44 -0.69 -11.05
CA THR A 161 -0.68 -1.09 -12.23
C THR A 161 -1.09 -0.30 -13.49
N ASP A 162 -0.29 -0.36 -14.55
CA ASP A 162 -0.57 0.23 -15.88
C ASP A 162 -1.41 -0.67 -16.79
N HIS A 163 -2.01 -1.75 -16.23
CA HIS A 163 -2.81 -2.67 -17.03
C HIS A 163 -3.99 -1.95 -17.72
N PRO A 164 -4.16 -2.05 -19.05
CA PRO A 164 -5.08 -1.22 -19.83
C PRO A 164 -6.57 -1.42 -19.47
N ASN A 165 -6.92 -2.56 -18.89
CA ASN A 165 -8.30 -2.86 -18.47
C ASN A 165 -8.56 -2.54 -16.99
N ARG A 166 -7.57 -2.03 -16.24
CA ARG A 166 -7.75 -1.63 -14.85
C ARG A 166 -8.59 -0.35 -14.77
N LYS A 167 -9.53 -0.34 -13.84
CA LYS A 167 -10.35 0.85 -13.52
C LYS A 167 -9.88 1.46 -12.20
N GLY A 168 -10.25 2.71 -11.97
CA GLY A 168 -9.97 3.45 -10.74
C GLY A 168 -8.81 4.43 -10.90
N PHE A 169 -8.01 4.61 -9.85
CA PHE A 169 -6.93 5.60 -9.78
C PHE A 169 -5.89 5.41 -10.90
N ALA A 170 -5.16 6.47 -11.22
CA ALA A 170 -4.07 6.44 -12.19
C ALA A 170 -3.00 5.40 -11.78
N HIS A 171 -2.09 5.12 -12.71
CA HIS A 171 -0.96 4.24 -12.45
C HIS A 171 0.02 4.88 -11.46
N GLU A 172 0.38 4.13 -10.42
CA GLU A 172 1.30 4.55 -9.36
C GLU A 172 2.40 3.50 -9.15
N PRO A 173 3.52 3.57 -9.90
CA PRO A 173 4.61 2.58 -9.83
C PRO A 173 5.37 2.57 -8.50
N TRP A 174 5.08 3.50 -7.61
CA TRP A 174 5.63 3.61 -6.25
C TRP A 174 4.80 2.92 -5.19
N HIS A 175 3.51 2.62 -5.47
CA HIS A 175 2.53 2.20 -4.46
C HIS A 175 2.42 0.69 -4.36
N TYR A 176 2.87 0.15 -3.24
CA TYR A 176 2.86 -1.28 -2.94
C TYR A 176 2.06 -1.58 -1.69
N THR A 177 1.38 -2.73 -1.70
CA THR A 177 0.59 -3.23 -0.57
C THR A 177 1.17 -4.56 -0.06
N TYR A 178 1.17 -4.76 1.26
CA TYR A 178 1.42 -6.07 1.85
C TYR A 178 0.15 -6.91 1.77
N HIS A 179 0.11 -7.82 0.79
CA HIS A 179 -1.11 -8.43 0.28
C HIS A 179 -1.86 -9.28 1.32
N SER A 180 -1.13 -10.08 2.14
CA SER A 180 -1.75 -11.00 3.10
C SER A 180 -2.65 -10.30 4.10
N LEU A 181 -2.28 -9.08 4.55
CA LEU A 181 -3.09 -8.29 5.48
C LEU A 181 -4.09 -7.39 4.76
N SER A 182 -3.69 -6.71 3.69
CA SER A 182 -4.51 -5.69 3.02
C SER A 182 -5.77 -6.26 2.37
N LYS A 183 -5.76 -7.53 1.96
CA LYS A 183 -6.92 -8.21 1.37
C LYS A 183 -8.14 -8.16 2.27
N ALA A 184 -8.00 -8.46 3.55
CA ALA A 184 -9.11 -8.46 4.51
C ALA A 184 -9.68 -7.05 4.74
N TYR A 185 -8.82 -6.02 4.79
CA TYR A 185 -9.27 -4.62 4.89
C TYR A 185 -10.03 -4.19 3.64
N LEU A 186 -9.56 -4.59 2.45
CA LEU A 186 -10.23 -4.26 1.19
C LEU A 186 -11.62 -4.90 1.10
N GLU A 187 -11.77 -6.16 1.51
CA GLU A 187 -13.05 -6.85 1.55
C GLU A 187 -14.07 -6.14 2.45
N ILE A 188 -13.64 -5.68 3.63
CA ILE A 188 -14.50 -4.91 4.53
C ILE A 188 -14.87 -3.57 3.91
N LEU A 189 -13.92 -2.84 3.35
CA LEU A 189 -14.18 -1.54 2.73
C LEU A 189 -15.20 -1.65 1.60
N THR A 190 -15.05 -2.64 0.72
CA THR A 190 -15.93 -2.84 -0.43
C THR A 190 -17.33 -3.30 -0.02
N ASN A 191 -17.45 -4.17 0.96
CA ASN A 191 -18.75 -4.65 1.44
C ASN A 191 -19.55 -3.56 2.15
N HIS A 192 -18.91 -2.59 2.82
CA HIS A 192 -19.58 -1.47 3.48
C HIS A 192 -19.86 -0.29 2.54
N ALA A 193 -19.17 -0.19 1.42
CA ALA A 193 -19.40 0.86 0.41
C ALA A 193 -20.61 0.56 -0.51
N ILE A 194 -21.12 -0.68 -0.48
CA ILE A 194 -22.22 -1.15 -1.33
C ILE A 194 -23.54 -1.28 -0.53
N SER A 195 -23.50 -1.18 0.79
CA SER A 195 -24.65 -1.18 1.69
C SER A 195 -25.07 0.24 2.07
#